data_7b9bd2668f7d8d7459245ed8849984c7
#
_entry.id   7b9bd2668f7d8d7459245ed8849984c7
#
_cell.length_a   1.000
_cell.length_b   1.000
_cell.length_c   1.000
_cell.angle_alpha   90.00
_cell.angle_beta   90.00
_cell.angle_gamma   90.00
#
_symmetry.space_group_name_H-M   'P 1'
#
loop_
_entity.id
_entity.type
_entity.pdbx_description
1 polymer ?
#
loop_
_entity_poly.entity_id
_entity_poly.type
_entity_poly.pdbx_seq_one_letter_code
_entity_poly.pdbx_strand_id
1 'polypeptide(L)'
;NEGHAAAEKRLAARKGRGGIVGVNIGANKDSSDRIGDYERGVARFAQYASYLTVNISSPNTPGLRNMQAREQLGELLSRVMAARAAASAQPPVFLKIAPDLVEAELEDIAAEVTEKRVDGVIVSNTTISRPPLRSGDTARESGGLSGKPLFERSTIVLAKMRKLLGPELAIVGVGGVDSADTALDKIRAGADLVQLYTGMIYAGPSLPGRILSGMARFVEKERLKSICELRDSRLDFWASRQL
;
A
#
# COMPACT_ATOMS: atom_id res chain seq x y z
N ASN A 1 -16.49 7.90 6.16
CA ASN A 1 -16.76 8.36 4.79
C ASN A 1 -18.28 8.43 4.54
N GLU A 2 -18.68 9.07 3.43
CA GLU A 2 -20.07 9.25 3.05
C GLU A 2 -20.60 8.12 2.15
N GLY A 3 -19.86 7.03 2.04
CA GLY A 3 -20.24 5.84 1.26
C GLY A 3 -19.98 5.93 -0.24
N HIS A 4 -20.31 4.84 -0.92
CA HIS A 4 -20.02 4.64 -2.34
C HIS A 4 -20.69 5.68 -3.24
N ALA A 5 -21.97 6.04 -2.98
CA ALA A 5 -22.70 6.97 -3.84
C ALA A 5 -22.07 8.37 -3.86
N ALA A 6 -21.65 8.88 -2.71
CA ALA A 6 -21.01 10.18 -2.62
C ALA A 6 -19.61 10.18 -3.28
N ALA A 7 -18.86 9.09 -3.09
CA ALA A 7 -17.55 8.92 -3.74
C ALA A 7 -17.70 8.84 -5.26
N GLU A 8 -18.66 8.08 -5.76
CA GLU A 8 -18.94 7.97 -7.20
C GLU A 8 -19.30 9.32 -7.83
N LYS A 9 -20.19 10.10 -7.20
CA LYS A 9 -20.54 11.44 -7.67
C LYS A 9 -19.31 12.34 -7.86
N ARG A 10 -18.36 12.30 -6.89
CA ARG A 10 -17.13 13.09 -6.94
C ARG A 10 -16.18 12.59 -8.05
N LEU A 11 -16.05 11.28 -8.20
CA LEU A 11 -15.21 10.67 -9.24
C LEU A 11 -15.78 10.92 -10.64
N ALA A 12 -17.09 10.80 -10.82
CA ALA A 12 -17.79 11.12 -12.07
C ALA A 12 -17.58 12.58 -12.48
N ALA A 13 -17.67 13.52 -11.52
CA ALA A 13 -17.43 14.94 -11.75
C ALA A 13 -15.97 15.25 -12.12
N ARG A 14 -15.04 14.31 -11.84
CA ARG A 14 -13.62 14.39 -12.22
C ARG A 14 -13.35 13.79 -13.61
N LYS A 15 -14.29 13.05 -14.19
CA LYS A 15 -14.10 12.37 -15.49
C LYS A 15 -13.63 13.37 -16.55
N GLY A 16 -12.60 13.00 -17.31
CA GLY A 16 -11.96 13.86 -18.31
C GLY A 16 -10.88 14.82 -17.80
N ARG A 17 -10.66 14.89 -16.48
CA ARG A 17 -9.52 15.62 -15.91
C ARG A 17 -8.28 14.73 -15.91
N GLY A 18 -7.12 15.27 -16.24
CA GLY A 18 -5.84 14.57 -16.19
C GLY A 18 -5.41 14.16 -14.79
N GLY A 19 -4.35 13.36 -14.73
CA GLY A 19 -3.75 12.84 -13.51
C GLY A 19 -4.23 11.43 -13.14
N ILE A 20 -3.45 10.76 -12.30
CA ILE A 20 -3.69 9.41 -11.83
C ILE A 20 -4.53 9.45 -10.54
N VAL A 21 -5.62 8.69 -10.49
CA VAL A 21 -6.49 8.58 -9.32
C VAL A 21 -6.65 7.12 -8.93
N GLY A 22 -6.12 6.75 -7.76
CA GLY A 22 -6.38 5.46 -7.13
C GLY A 22 -7.63 5.53 -6.25
N VAL A 23 -8.44 4.50 -6.26
CA VAL A 23 -9.58 4.36 -5.35
C VAL A 23 -9.28 3.28 -4.32
N ASN A 24 -9.31 3.66 -3.05
CA ASN A 24 -9.07 2.77 -1.92
C ASN A 24 -10.39 2.24 -1.39
N ILE A 25 -10.60 0.93 -1.53
CA ILE A 25 -11.80 0.21 -1.13
C ILE A 25 -11.54 -0.54 0.17
N GLY A 26 -12.45 -0.43 1.11
CA GLY A 26 -12.44 -1.15 2.37
C GLY A 26 -13.85 -1.55 2.79
N ALA A 27 -13.96 -2.59 3.61
CA ALA A 27 -15.24 -2.98 4.20
C ALA A 27 -15.73 -1.94 5.21
N ASN A 28 -17.03 -1.78 5.31
CA ASN A 28 -17.64 -0.98 6.37
C ASN A 28 -17.51 -1.67 7.73
N LYS A 29 -17.44 -0.87 8.79
CA LYS A 29 -17.24 -1.37 10.15
C LYS A 29 -18.33 -2.37 10.57
N ASP A 30 -19.56 -2.04 10.25
CA ASP A 30 -20.76 -2.78 10.66
C ASP A 30 -21.34 -3.66 9.53
N SER A 31 -20.53 -3.98 8.51
CA SER A 31 -20.95 -4.83 7.40
C SER A 31 -21.07 -6.29 7.82
N SER A 32 -22.19 -6.91 7.49
CA SER A 32 -22.41 -8.36 7.62
C SER A 32 -21.81 -9.16 6.46
N ASP A 33 -21.55 -8.48 5.32
CA ASP A 33 -20.92 -9.06 4.13
C ASP A 33 -19.73 -8.20 3.68
N ARG A 34 -18.62 -8.37 4.39
CA ARG A 34 -17.39 -7.58 4.14
C ARG A 34 -16.79 -7.83 2.78
N ILE A 35 -16.77 -9.07 2.31
CA ILE A 35 -16.23 -9.40 0.98
C ILE A 35 -17.10 -8.75 -0.11
N GLY A 36 -18.42 -8.80 0.04
CA GLY A 36 -19.32 -8.10 -0.86
C GLY A 36 -19.14 -6.58 -0.90
N ASP A 37 -18.67 -5.95 0.18
CA ASP A 37 -18.33 -4.52 0.15
C ASP A 37 -17.18 -4.23 -0.83
N TYR A 38 -16.15 -5.08 -0.89
CA TYR A 38 -15.07 -4.94 -1.86
C TYR A 38 -15.55 -5.19 -3.28
N GLU A 39 -16.30 -6.26 -3.49
CA GLU A 39 -16.87 -6.61 -4.79
C GLU A 39 -17.73 -5.47 -5.37
N ARG A 40 -18.67 -4.95 -4.56
CA ARG A 40 -19.49 -3.79 -4.93
C ARG A 40 -18.66 -2.54 -5.19
N GLY A 41 -17.60 -2.33 -4.40
CA GLY A 41 -16.67 -1.22 -4.58
C GLY A 41 -15.92 -1.32 -5.91
N VAL A 42 -15.39 -2.49 -6.23
CA VAL A 42 -14.68 -2.74 -7.51
C VAL A 42 -15.63 -2.54 -8.69
N ALA A 43 -16.79 -3.18 -8.70
CA ALA A 43 -17.78 -3.04 -9.77
C ALA A 43 -18.17 -1.59 -10.03
N ARG A 44 -18.32 -0.79 -8.97
CA ARG A 44 -18.73 0.61 -9.06
C ARG A 44 -17.64 1.55 -9.51
N PHE A 45 -16.40 1.37 -8.99
CA PHE A 45 -15.32 2.36 -9.15
C PHE A 45 -14.34 2.05 -10.28
N ALA A 46 -14.33 0.85 -10.84
CA ALA A 46 -13.41 0.46 -11.90
C ALA A 46 -13.36 1.46 -13.08
N GLN A 47 -14.51 1.97 -13.49
CA GLN A 47 -14.63 2.92 -14.60
C GLN A 47 -14.06 4.32 -14.32
N TYR A 48 -13.78 4.65 -13.07
CA TYR A 48 -13.30 5.99 -12.65
C TYR A 48 -11.86 5.96 -12.15
N ALA A 49 -11.33 4.79 -11.83
CA ALA A 49 -10.04 4.63 -11.19
C ALA A 49 -8.93 4.35 -12.18
N SER A 50 -7.75 4.96 -11.99
CA SER A 50 -6.52 4.57 -12.67
C SER A 50 -5.96 3.26 -12.09
N TYR A 51 -6.21 3.00 -10.81
CA TYR A 51 -5.97 1.74 -10.12
C TYR A 51 -6.90 1.61 -8.91
N LEU A 52 -7.12 0.39 -8.46
CA LEU A 52 -7.91 0.08 -7.26
C LEU A 52 -7.00 -0.44 -6.15
N THR A 53 -7.30 -0.09 -4.91
CA THR A 53 -6.64 -0.66 -3.73
C THR A 53 -7.66 -1.42 -2.90
N VAL A 54 -7.43 -2.71 -2.72
CA VAL A 54 -8.15 -3.59 -1.78
C VAL A 54 -7.46 -3.46 -0.43
N ASN A 55 -8.07 -2.72 0.49
CA ASN A 55 -7.46 -2.40 1.78
C ASN A 55 -8.03 -3.28 2.90
N ILE A 56 -7.31 -4.33 3.25
CA ILE A 56 -7.68 -5.29 4.31
C ILE A 56 -6.90 -5.07 5.61
N SER A 57 -6.17 -3.99 5.72
CA SER A 57 -5.12 -3.82 6.73
C SER A 57 -5.36 -2.68 7.72
N SER A 58 -6.55 -2.04 7.68
CA SER A 58 -6.88 -0.96 8.63
C SER A 58 -6.98 -1.49 10.07
N PRO A 59 -6.22 -0.92 11.02
CA PRO A 59 -6.37 -1.27 12.42
C PRO A 59 -7.63 -0.68 13.07
N ASN A 60 -8.28 0.26 12.38
CA ASN A 60 -9.44 1.00 12.91
C ASN A 60 -10.78 0.29 12.64
N THR A 61 -10.77 -0.80 11.89
CA THR A 61 -11.95 -1.63 11.62
C THR A 61 -11.75 -2.97 12.31
N PRO A 62 -12.50 -3.28 13.40
CA PRO A 62 -12.33 -4.51 14.14
C PRO A 62 -12.44 -5.75 13.26
N GLY A 63 -11.50 -6.68 13.39
CA GLY A 63 -11.46 -7.95 12.67
C GLY A 63 -11.17 -7.83 11.17
N LEU A 64 -10.88 -6.64 10.62
CA LEU A 64 -10.55 -6.50 9.20
C LEU A 64 -9.23 -7.21 8.86
N ARG A 65 -8.26 -7.15 9.75
CA ARG A 65 -6.96 -7.81 9.56
C ARG A 65 -7.04 -9.34 9.52
N ASN A 66 -8.10 -9.93 10.08
CA ASN A 66 -8.33 -11.37 9.97
C ASN A 66 -8.53 -11.82 8.51
N MET A 67 -8.95 -10.90 7.63
CA MET A 67 -9.05 -11.16 6.18
C MET A 67 -7.69 -11.36 5.50
N GLN A 68 -6.57 -11.19 6.20
CA GLN A 68 -5.23 -11.52 5.72
C GLN A 68 -4.90 -13.01 5.92
N ALA A 69 -5.72 -13.77 6.70
CA ALA A 69 -5.61 -15.22 6.78
C ALA A 69 -5.89 -15.85 5.41
N ARG A 70 -5.10 -16.84 5.04
CA ARG A 70 -5.00 -17.40 3.69
C ARG A 70 -6.35 -17.72 3.04
N GLU A 71 -7.20 -18.48 3.71
CA GLU A 71 -8.50 -18.88 3.17
C GLU A 71 -9.42 -17.68 2.86
N GLN A 72 -9.54 -16.75 3.82
CA GLN A 72 -10.36 -15.55 3.66
C GLN A 72 -9.79 -14.60 2.61
N LEU A 73 -8.47 -14.50 2.53
CA LEU A 73 -7.79 -13.71 1.51
C LEU A 73 -8.02 -14.29 0.11
N GLY A 74 -7.91 -15.62 -0.04
CA GLY A 74 -8.15 -16.31 -1.30
C GLY A 74 -9.57 -16.11 -1.82
N GLU A 75 -10.59 -16.22 -0.94
CA GLU A 75 -11.99 -15.93 -1.30
C GLU A 75 -12.17 -14.46 -1.72
N LEU A 76 -11.67 -13.52 -0.92
CA LEU A 76 -11.75 -12.10 -1.20
C LEU A 76 -11.14 -11.76 -2.57
N LEU A 77 -9.89 -12.19 -2.80
CA LEU A 77 -9.18 -11.88 -4.05
C LEU A 77 -9.87 -12.53 -5.26
N SER A 78 -10.40 -13.74 -5.13
CA SER A 78 -11.17 -14.39 -6.19
C SER A 78 -12.39 -13.57 -6.59
N ARG A 79 -13.18 -13.10 -5.63
CA ARG A 79 -14.38 -12.26 -5.88
C ARG A 79 -14.03 -10.88 -6.43
N VAL A 80 -13.00 -10.24 -5.89
CA VAL A 80 -12.50 -8.95 -6.36
C VAL A 80 -12.05 -9.04 -7.83
N MET A 81 -11.25 -10.04 -8.16
CA MET A 81 -10.74 -10.20 -9.53
C MET A 81 -11.84 -10.58 -10.51
N ALA A 82 -12.84 -11.37 -10.10
CA ALA A 82 -14.03 -11.66 -10.89
C ALA A 82 -14.86 -10.38 -11.14
N ALA A 83 -15.08 -9.55 -10.11
CA ALA A 83 -15.78 -8.28 -10.24
C ALA A 83 -15.04 -7.31 -11.18
N ARG A 84 -13.69 -7.24 -11.11
CA ARG A 84 -12.88 -6.46 -12.04
C ARG A 84 -13.04 -6.96 -13.48
N ALA A 85 -12.98 -8.28 -13.69
CA ALA A 85 -13.10 -8.87 -15.03
C ALA A 85 -14.47 -8.60 -15.67
N ALA A 86 -15.53 -8.52 -14.86
CA ALA A 86 -16.88 -8.21 -15.30
C ALA A 86 -17.15 -6.70 -15.51
N ALA A 87 -16.27 -5.82 -15.03
CA ALA A 87 -16.44 -4.37 -15.11
C ALA A 87 -16.16 -3.84 -16.54
N SER A 88 -16.72 -2.68 -16.86
CA SER A 88 -16.50 -1.99 -18.15
C SER A 88 -15.07 -1.49 -18.38
N ALA A 89 -14.30 -1.32 -17.30
CA ALA A 89 -12.88 -1.01 -17.31
C ALA A 89 -12.18 -1.94 -16.31
N GLN A 90 -10.94 -2.30 -16.63
CA GLN A 90 -10.16 -3.25 -15.84
C GLN A 90 -8.86 -2.59 -15.31
N PRO A 91 -8.97 -1.60 -14.40
CA PRO A 91 -7.79 -0.98 -13.83
C PRO A 91 -6.98 -1.98 -13.00
N PRO A 92 -5.67 -1.78 -12.84
CA PRO A 92 -4.84 -2.58 -11.95
C PRO A 92 -5.41 -2.61 -10.52
N VAL A 93 -5.34 -3.78 -9.88
CA VAL A 93 -5.77 -4.01 -8.49
C VAL A 93 -4.54 -4.23 -7.62
N PHE A 94 -4.43 -3.45 -6.55
CA PHE A 94 -3.37 -3.57 -5.54
C PHE A 94 -3.94 -4.04 -4.21
N LEU A 95 -3.32 -5.03 -3.60
CA LEU A 95 -3.64 -5.45 -2.23
C LEU A 95 -2.82 -4.62 -1.23
N LYS A 96 -3.48 -3.96 -0.26
CA LYS A 96 -2.78 -3.23 0.80
C LYS A 96 -2.76 -4.01 2.11
N ILE A 97 -1.55 -4.36 2.57
CA ILE A 97 -1.30 -5.22 3.73
C ILE A 97 -0.86 -4.44 4.98
N ALA A 98 -0.97 -5.08 6.13
CA ALA A 98 -0.50 -4.55 7.41
C ALA A 98 1.02 -4.73 7.55
N PRO A 99 1.69 -3.92 8.38
CA PRO A 99 3.11 -4.13 8.68
C PRO A 99 3.34 -5.10 9.86
N ASP A 100 2.28 -5.48 10.59
CA ASP A 100 2.34 -6.27 11.82
C ASP A 100 2.12 -7.77 11.53
N LEU A 101 2.68 -8.25 10.43
CA LEU A 101 2.60 -9.64 9.98
C LEU A 101 3.85 -10.40 10.39
N VAL A 102 3.74 -11.72 10.59
CA VAL A 102 4.85 -12.64 10.74
C VAL A 102 5.23 -13.26 9.39
N GLU A 103 6.37 -13.93 9.31
CA GLU A 103 6.89 -14.44 8.03
C GLU A 103 5.95 -15.42 7.34
N ALA A 104 5.34 -16.35 8.07
CA ALA A 104 4.37 -17.28 7.51
C ALA A 104 3.14 -16.57 6.89
N GLU A 105 2.67 -15.50 7.50
CA GLU A 105 1.56 -14.70 6.94
C GLU A 105 1.97 -13.96 5.66
N LEU A 106 3.24 -13.52 5.56
CA LEU A 106 3.77 -12.91 4.33
C LEU A 106 3.84 -13.94 3.19
N GLU A 107 4.25 -15.18 3.50
CA GLU A 107 4.27 -16.30 2.56
C GLU A 107 2.87 -16.64 2.04
N ASP A 108 1.89 -16.73 2.92
CA ASP A 108 0.48 -16.97 2.57
C ASP A 108 -0.07 -15.85 1.67
N ILE A 109 0.19 -14.60 2.01
CA ILE A 109 -0.22 -13.44 1.19
C ILE A 109 0.45 -13.48 -0.19
N ALA A 110 1.74 -13.79 -0.25
CA ALA A 110 2.45 -13.86 -1.52
C ALA A 110 1.90 -14.98 -2.41
N ALA A 111 1.56 -16.13 -1.83
CA ALA A 111 0.94 -17.25 -2.55
C ALA A 111 -0.41 -16.86 -3.16
N GLU A 112 -1.31 -16.26 -2.36
CA GLU A 112 -2.64 -15.86 -2.82
C GLU A 112 -2.59 -14.72 -3.86
N VAL A 113 -1.71 -13.73 -3.66
CA VAL A 113 -1.49 -12.63 -4.62
C VAL A 113 -1.05 -13.18 -5.98
N THR A 114 -0.13 -14.14 -5.98
CA THR A 114 0.39 -14.77 -7.20
C THR A 114 -0.68 -15.64 -7.87
N GLU A 115 -1.35 -16.52 -7.10
CA GLU A 115 -2.38 -17.43 -7.61
C GLU A 115 -3.55 -16.66 -8.22
N LYS A 116 -4.03 -15.62 -7.56
CA LYS A 116 -5.18 -14.82 -8.02
C LYS A 116 -4.79 -13.73 -9.02
N ARG A 117 -3.51 -13.62 -9.40
CA ARG A 117 -2.99 -12.67 -10.40
C ARG A 117 -3.36 -11.21 -10.06
N VAL A 118 -3.15 -10.83 -8.81
CA VAL A 118 -3.26 -9.44 -8.37
C VAL A 118 -2.12 -8.64 -8.99
N ASP A 119 -2.38 -7.41 -9.43
CA ASP A 119 -1.41 -6.62 -10.20
C ASP A 119 -0.28 -6.02 -9.34
N GLY A 120 -0.45 -5.95 -8.02
CA GLY A 120 0.60 -5.50 -7.12
C GLY A 120 0.20 -5.46 -5.66
N VAL A 121 1.18 -5.11 -4.81
CA VAL A 121 0.99 -5.03 -3.36
C VAL A 121 1.44 -3.66 -2.83
N ILE A 122 0.67 -3.09 -1.91
CA ILE A 122 1.03 -1.85 -1.20
C ILE A 122 1.50 -2.21 0.21
N VAL A 123 2.78 -1.96 0.50
CA VAL A 123 3.44 -2.27 1.77
C VAL A 123 3.95 -0.98 2.42
N SER A 124 3.26 -0.49 3.43
CA SER A 124 2.20 -1.09 4.21
C SER A 124 1.18 -0.04 4.72
N ASN A 125 0.20 -0.51 5.46
CA ASN A 125 -0.66 0.33 6.29
C ASN A 125 0.09 0.75 7.57
N THR A 126 -0.60 1.40 8.52
CA THR A 126 -0.09 1.80 9.83
C THR A 126 0.09 0.60 10.76
N THR A 127 0.96 0.72 11.77
CA THR A 127 1.24 -0.35 12.75
C THR A 127 0.44 -0.18 14.04
N ILE A 128 0.09 -1.29 14.67
CA ILE A 128 -0.40 -1.31 16.05
C ILE A 128 0.73 -1.38 17.07
N SER A 129 1.95 -1.68 16.64
CA SER A 129 3.14 -1.68 17.50
C SER A 129 3.45 -0.28 17.99
N ARG A 130 3.97 -0.19 19.19
CA ARG A 130 4.34 1.07 19.85
C ARG A 130 5.82 1.03 20.23
N PRO A 131 6.73 1.37 19.30
CA PRO A 131 8.14 1.55 19.65
C PRO A 131 8.26 2.73 20.61
N PRO A 132 9.43 2.90 21.28
CA PRO A 132 9.67 4.06 22.11
C PRO A 132 9.42 5.38 21.36
N LEU A 133 8.45 6.15 21.82
CA LEU A 133 8.08 7.45 21.25
C LEU A 133 8.54 8.58 22.18
N ARG A 134 8.86 9.74 21.61
CA ARG A 134 9.29 10.92 22.37
C ARG A 134 8.20 11.44 23.31
N SER A 135 6.93 11.25 22.94
CA SER A 135 5.75 11.74 23.66
C SER A 135 5.03 10.56 24.29
N GLY A 136 5.20 10.35 25.60
CA GLY A 136 4.63 9.22 26.35
C GLY A 136 3.10 9.16 26.32
N ASP A 137 2.42 10.32 26.34
CA ASP A 137 0.95 10.39 26.39
C ASP A 137 0.33 9.96 25.07
N THR A 138 0.88 10.41 23.92
CA THR A 138 0.39 10.03 22.60
C THR A 138 0.72 8.57 22.22
N ALA A 139 1.64 7.93 22.93
CA ALA A 139 1.93 6.50 22.73
C ALA A 139 0.75 5.59 23.12
N ARG A 140 -0.16 6.07 23.98
CA ARG A 140 -1.34 5.34 24.46
C ARG A 140 -2.58 5.53 23.56
N GLU A 141 -2.52 6.42 22.57
CA GLU A 141 -3.63 6.65 21.64
C GLU A 141 -3.99 5.37 20.88
N SER A 142 -5.29 5.11 20.77
CA SER A 142 -5.82 4.02 19.95
C SER A 142 -5.63 4.31 18.46
N GLY A 143 -5.58 3.25 17.63
CA GLY A 143 -5.42 3.38 16.18
C GLY A 143 -4.03 3.01 15.69
N GLY A 144 -3.76 3.28 14.42
CA GLY A 144 -2.50 2.94 13.77
C GLY A 144 -1.45 4.03 13.89
N LEU A 145 -0.23 3.66 14.30
CA LEU A 145 0.93 4.55 14.29
C LEU A 145 1.50 4.66 12.86
N SER A 146 1.75 5.89 12.42
CA SER A 146 2.30 6.22 11.11
C SER A 146 3.53 7.14 11.22
N GLY A 147 4.09 7.54 10.08
CA GLY A 147 5.25 8.44 10.02
C GLY A 147 6.58 7.75 10.29
N LYS A 148 7.59 8.52 10.73
CA LYS A 148 8.98 8.05 10.92
C LYS A 148 9.11 6.74 11.73
N PRO A 149 8.39 6.53 12.83
CA PRO A 149 8.52 5.30 13.62
C PRO A 149 8.16 4.02 12.84
N LEU A 150 7.36 4.13 11.78
CA LEU A 150 6.96 3.03 10.93
C LEU A 150 8.00 2.69 9.84
N PHE A 151 8.95 3.57 9.56
CA PHE A 151 9.83 3.46 8.38
C PHE A 151 10.57 2.14 8.32
N GLU A 152 11.26 1.79 9.39
CA GLU A 152 12.10 0.57 9.44
C GLU A 152 11.25 -0.69 9.24
N ARG A 153 10.23 -0.88 10.07
CA ARG A 153 9.35 -2.06 9.98
C ARG A 153 8.70 -2.21 8.60
N SER A 154 8.15 -1.12 8.06
CA SER A 154 7.52 -1.18 6.74
C SER A 154 8.51 -1.42 5.60
N THR A 155 9.78 -1.08 5.77
CA THR A 155 10.84 -1.34 4.79
C THR A 155 11.31 -2.80 4.86
N ILE A 156 11.38 -3.39 6.04
CA ILE A 156 11.68 -4.82 6.23
C ILE A 156 10.58 -5.67 5.59
N VAL A 157 9.31 -5.39 5.92
CA VAL A 157 8.16 -6.12 5.33
C VAL A 157 8.15 -6.00 3.81
N LEU A 158 8.44 -4.80 3.27
CA LEU A 158 8.54 -4.57 1.83
C LEU A 158 9.62 -5.45 1.19
N ALA A 159 10.81 -5.50 1.77
CA ALA A 159 11.91 -6.30 1.23
C ALA A 159 11.61 -7.81 1.29
N LYS A 160 11.00 -8.29 2.39
CA LYS A 160 10.57 -9.69 2.50
C LYS A 160 9.50 -10.03 1.45
N MET A 161 8.51 -9.14 1.25
CA MET A 161 7.50 -9.32 0.20
C MET A 161 8.12 -9.32 -1.20
N ARG A 162 9.10 -8.44 -1.49
CA ARG A 162 9.83 -8.45 -2.76
C ARG A 162 10.53 -9.79 -3.01
N LYS A 163 11.16 -10.38 -2.00
CA LYS A 163 11.78 -11.70 -2.14
C LYS A 163 10.77 -12.80 -2.45
N LEU A 164 9.60 -12.76 -1.84
CA LEU A 164 8.54 -13.75 -2.04
C LEU A 164 7.84 -13.61 -3.40
N LEU A 165 7.58 -12.36 -3.83
CA LEU A 165 6.82 -12.06 -5.05
C LEU A 165 7.68 -12.01 -6.31
N GLY A 166 9.01 -11.93 -6.17
CA GLY A 166 9.91 -11.77 -7.30
C GLY A 166 9.91 -10.37 -7.92
N PRO A 167 10.67 -10.15 -9.00
CA PRO A 167 10.92 -8.82 -9.56
C PRO A 167 9.79 -8.26 -10.44
N GLU A 168 8.87 -9.11 -10.91
CA GLU A 168 7.86 -8.75 -11.92
C GLU A 168 6.61 -8.10 -11.32
N LEU A 169 6.23 -8.47 -10.09
CA LEU A 169 5.05 -7.93 -9.45
C LEU A 169 5.32 -6.52 -8.90
N ALA A 170 4.44 -5.56 -9.19
CA ALA A 170 4.58 -4.20 -8.71
C ALA A 170 4.43 -4.09 -7.19
N ILE A 171 5.40 -3.47 -6.51
CA ILE A 171 5.33 -3.19 -5.07
C ILE A 171 5.39 -1.69 -4.82
N VAL A 172 4.43 -1.19 -4.05
CA VAL A 172 4.38 0.20 -3.62
C VAL A 172 4.84 0.30 -2.17
N GLY A 173 5.96 0.99 -1.93
CA GLY A 173 6.51 1.21 -0.60
C GLY A 173 5.83 2.37 0.13
N VAL A 174 5.28 2.10 1.33
CA VAL A 174 4.60 3.09 2.17
C VAL A 174 5.07 2.99 3.61
N GLY A 175 5.12 4.11 4.31
CA GLY A 175 5.43 4.20 5.73
C GLY A 175 6.75 4.91 6.00
N GLY A 176 6.66 6.04 6.68
CA GLY A 176 7.80 6.85 7.12
C GLY A 176 8.55 7.62 6.04
N VAL A 177 8.03 7.71 4.83
CA VAL A 177 8.65 8.49 3.75
C VAL A 177 8.42 9.97 3.99
N ASP A 178 9.51 10.73 4.15
CA ASP A 178 9.50 12.18 4.41
C ASP A 178 10.65 12.95 3.73
N SER A 179 11.48 12.26 2.97
CA SER A 179 12.64 12.83 2.28
C SER A 179 12.97 12.02 1.02
N ALA A 180 13.85 12.56 0.17
CA ALA A 180 14.40 11.81 -0.97
C ALA A 180 15.15 10.56 -0.52
N ASP A 181 15.92 10.64 0.58
CA ASP A 181 16.71 9.50 1.10
C ASP A 181 15.79 8.36 1.54
N THR A 182 14.71 8.66 2.29
CA THR A 182 13.74 7.63 2.71
C THR A 182 12.96 7.05 1.53
N ALA A 183 12.70 7.83 0.49
CA ALA A 183 12.11 7.33 -0.76
C ALA A 183 13.07 6.41 -1.52
N LEU A 184 14.35 6.83 -1.66
CA LEU A 184 15.40 6.02 -2.28
C LEU A 184 15.63 4.70 -1.54
N ASP A 185 15.56 4.70 -0.20
CA ASP A 185 15.70 3.47 0.57
C ASP A 185 14.53 2.50 0.37
N LYS A 186 13.31 3.00 0.15
CA LYS A 186 12.18 2.14 -0.28
C LYS A 186 12.44 1.49 -1.64
N ILE A 187 12.94 2.26 -2.62
CA ILE A 187 13.32 1.72 -3.94
C ILE A 187 14.43 0.67 -3.80
N ARG A 188 15.49 0.97 -3.04
CA ARG A 188 16.60 0.04 -2.78
C ARG A 188 16.14 -1.26 -2.11
N ALA A 189 15.09 -1.19 -1.29
CA ALA A 189 14.48 -2.34 -0.62
C ALA A 189 13.52 -3.14 -1.51
N GLY A 190 13.25 -2.68 -2.75
CA GLY A 190 12.44 -3.40 -3.70
C GLY A 190 11.12 -2.74 -4.10
N ALA A 191 10.88 -1.48 -3.73
CA ALA A 191 9.70 -0.77 -4.20
C ALA A 191 9.84 -0.31 -5.67
N ASP A 192 8.78 -0.43 -6.44
CA ASP A 192 8.67 0.17 -7.78
C ASP A 192 8.12 1.60 -7.69
N LEU A 193 7.22 1.84 -6.75
CA LEU A 193 6.58 3.11 -6.48
C LEU A 193 6.62 3.41 -4.98
N VAL A 194 6.48 4.69 -4.63
CA VAL A 194 6.48 5.13 -3.24
C VAL A 194 5.23 5.96 -2.96
N GLN A 195 4.60 5.72 -1.80
CA GLN A 195 3.50 6.53 -1.27
C GLN A 195 3.90 7.19 0.05
N LEU A 196 3.33 8.36 0.32
CA LEU A 196 3.50 9.07 1.58
C LEU A 196 2.18 9.73 2.01
N TYR A 197 2.04 9.96 3.31
CA TYR A 197 0.93 10.72 3.87
C TYR A 197 1.41 11.58 5.04
N THR A 198 1.81 10.98 6.15
CA THR A 198 2.16 11.67 7.40
C THR A 198 3.29 12.68 7.23
N GLY A 199 4.30 12.36 6.41
CA GLY A 199 5.38 13.30 6.08
C GLY A 199 4.86 14.62 5.51
N MET A 200 3.82 14.55 4.66
CA MET A 200 3.20 15.74 4.06
C MET A 200 2.43 16.59 5.07
N ILE A 201 1.85 15.98 6.12
CA ILE A 201 1.19 16.73 7.20
C ILE A 201 2.17 17.67 7.91
N TYR A 202 3.40 17.19 8.17
CA TYR A 202 4.43 17.99 8.84
C TYR A 202 5.21 18.92 7.90
N ALA A 203 5.50 18.48 6.69
CA ALA A 203 6.37 19.21 5.75
C ALA A 203 5.61 19.98 4.65
N GLY A 204 4.28 19.89 4.66
CA GLY A 204 3.40 20.59 3.72
C GLY A 204 3.27 19.91 2.35
N PRO A 205 2.35 20.41 1.51
CA PRO A 205 1.96 19.78 0.23
C PRO A 205 3.08 19.81 -0.83
N SER A 206 4.12 20.60 -0.65
CA SER A 206 5.29 20.64 -1.55
C SER A 206 6.26 19.46 -1.35
N LEU A 207 6.07 18.64 -0.31
CA LEU A 207 6.98 17.54 0.00
C LEU A 207 7.17 16.55 -1.17
N PRO A 208 6.13 16.11 -1.89
CA PRO A 208 6.32 15.21 -3.03
C PRO A 208 7.25 15.79 -4.11
N GLY A 209 7.09 17.07 -4.44
CA GLY A 209 7.96 17.76 -5.39
C GLY A 209 9.42 17.83 -4.92
N ARG A 210 9.65 18.12 -3.63
CA ARG A 210 11.01 18.12 -3.05
C ARG A 210 11.65 16.73 -3.08
N ILE A 211 10.89 15.68 -2.79
CA ILE A 211 11.35 14.30 -2.88
C ILE A 211 11.75 13.97 -4.31
N LEU A 212 10.88 14.23 -5.29
CA LEU A 212 11.18 14.00 -6.70
C LEU A 212 12.43 14.75 -7.16
N SER A 213 12.57 16.02 -6.80
CA SER A 213 13.77 16.82 -7.13
C SER A 213 15.03 16.26 -6.48
N GLY A 214 14.93 15.73 -5.25
CA GLY A 214 16.04 15.08 -4.57
C GLY A 214 16.45 13.77 -5.23
N MET A 215 15.47 12.95 -5.62
CA MET A 215 15.69 11.70 -6.34
C MET A 215 16.32 11.96 -7.73
N ALA A 216 15.84 12.98 -8.46
CA ALA A 216 16.42 13.35 -9.75
C ALA A 216 17.89 13.75 -9.61
N ARG A 217 18.23 14.63 -8.66
CA ARG A 217 19.63 15.00 -8.38
C ARG A 217 20.50 13.79 -7.99
N PHE A 218 19.93 12.81 -7.27
CA PHE A 218 20.63 11.57 -6.95
C PHE A 218 20.94 10.77 -8.23
N VAL A 219 19.97 10.59 -9.12
CA VAL A 219 20.13 9.88 -10.39
C VAL A 219 21.23 10.54 -11.23
N GLU A 220 21.22 11.87 -11.35
CA GLU A 220 22.24 12.64 -12.06
C GLU A 220 23.63 12.48 -11.44
N LYS A 221 23.75 12.64 -10.11
CA LYS A 221 25.01 12.52 -9.37
C LYS A 221 25.64 11.14 -9.53
N GLU A 222 24.85 10.09 -9.41
CA GLU A 222 25.30 8.69 -9.52
C GLU A 222 25.39 8.22 -10.97
N ARG A 223 25.05 9.08 -11.94
CA ARG A 223 25.06 8.79 -13.40
C ARG A 223 24.23 7.57 -13.79
N LEU A 224 23.11 7.37 -13.11
CA LEU A 224 22.16 6.31 -13.44
C LEU A 224 21.35 6.70 -14.67
N LYS A 225 20.97 5.72 -15.50
CA LYS A 225 20.05 5.93 -16.62
C LYS A 225 18.62 6.10 -16.15
N SER A 226 18.28 5.47 -15.03
CA SER A 226 16.95 5.49 -14.43
C SER A 226 17.03 5.15 -12.95
N ILE A 227 16.05 5.62 -12.17
CA ILE A 227 15.88 5.23 -10.77
C ILE A 227 15.65 3.71 -10.62
N CYS A 228 15.16 3.04 -11.65
CA CYS A 228 14.94 1.59 -11.67
C CYS A 228 16.24 0.79 -11.48
N GLU A 229 17.40 1.34 -11.85
CA GLU A 229 18.70 0.70 -11.62
C GLU A 229 19.04 0.58 -10.13
N LEU A 230 18.39 1.39 -9.30
CA LEU A 230 18.59 1.36 -7.85
C LEU A 230 17.72 0.30 -7.17
N ARG A 231 16.64 -0.15 -7.84
CA ARG A 231 15.71 -1.13 -7.26
C ARG A 231 16.47 -2.40 -6.87
N ASP A 232 16.11 -2.95 -5.74
CA ASP A 232 16.66 -4.19 -5.17
C ASP A 232 18.14 -4.10 -4.70
N SER A 233 18.84 -2.95 -4.89
CA SER A 233 20.28 -2.83 -4.57
C SER A 233 20.62 -3.02 -3.08
N ARG A 234 19.63 -2.92 -2.17
CA ARG A 234 19.76 -3.23 -0.74
C ARG A 234 18.69 -4.23 -0.27
N LEU A 235 18.17 -5.05 -1.18
CA LEU A 235 17.13 -6.01 -0.88
C LEU A 235 17.55 -6.99 0.23
N ASP A 236 18.69 -7.62 0.10
CA ASP A 236 19.19 -8.59 1.08
C ASP A 236 19.44 -7.98 2.45
N PHE A 237 19.98 -6.77 2.49
CA PHE A 237 20.18 -6.03 3.73
C PHE A 237 18.87 -5.81 4.51
N TRP A 238 17.81 -5.42 3.82
CA TRP A 238 16.51 -5.19 4.48
C TRP A 238 15.78 -6.49 4.78
N ALA A 239 15.81 -7.47 3.89
CA ALA A 239 15.09 -8.73 4.06
C ALA A 239 15.69 -9.63 5.16
N SER A 240 16.99 -9.51 5.47
CA SER A 240 17.64 -10.27 6.54
C SER A 240 17.31 -9.77 7.95
N ARG A 241 16.70 -8.60 8.08
CA ARG A 241 16.34 -8.04 9.40
C ARG A 241 15.09 -8.72 9.97
N GLN A 242 15.04 -8.78 11.31
CA GLN A 242 13.86 -9.32 12.01
C GLN A 242 12.66 -8.38 11.91
N LEU A 243 11.47 -8.98 11.87
CA LEU A 243 10.16 -8.29 11.90
C LEU A 243 9.81 -7.76 13.28
#